data_a926d1cdd785387cbcda774186678516
#
_entry.id   a926d1cdd785387cbcda774186678516
#
_cell.length_a   1.000
_cell.length_b   1.000
_cell.length_c   1.000
_cell.angle_alpha   90.00
_cell.angle_beta   90.00
_cell.angle_gamma   90.00
#
_symmetry.space_group_name_H-M   'P 1'
#
loop_
_entity.id
_entity.type
_entity.pdbx_description
1 polymer ?
#
loop_
_entity_poly.entity_id
_entity_poly.type
_entity_poly.pdbx_seq_one_letter_code
_entity_poly.pdbx_strand_id
1 'polypeptide(L)'
;MCIRDRRYEIVKIKEYVQLHYMENIDLNLISELVNITPSHLSNLFKKETGENFTTYLTRIRMNEAHRLLLQPDTLIYEVAEKTGYANSSYFGKAFRKYYGMSPEEFKVQNLNRPSENSDMSPYKTNSQ
;
A
#
# COMPACT_ATOMS: atom_id res chain seq x y z
N MET A 1 17.36 11.36 -26.43
CA MET A 1 17.68 10.69 -26.03
C MET A 1 17.11 9.66 -26.27
N CYS A 2 17.31 9.31 -26.88
CA CYS A 2 16.69 8.22 -27.19
C CYS A 2 16.83 7.17 -26.25
N ILE A 3 17.77 7.20 -25.50
CA ILE A 3 17.91 6.18 -24.57
C ILE A 3 17.03 6.44 -23.44
N ARG A 4 16.12 5.53 -23.24
CA ARG A 4 15.22 5.67 -22.18
C ARG A 4 15.83 5.01 -20.99
N ASP A 5 16.01 5.73 -19.93
CA ASP A 5 16.47 5.15 -18.69
C ASP A 5 15.31 4.40 -18.07
N ARG A 6 15.50 3.12 -17.82
CA ARG A 6 14.46 2.31 -17.24
C ARG A 6 14.05 2.78 -15.87
N ARG A 7 14.98 3.39 -15.15
CA ARG A 7 14.66 3.96 -13.87
C ARG A 7 13.71 5.12 -13.98
N TYR A 8 13.76 5.84 -15.11
CA TYR A 8 12.83 6.93 -15.33
C TYR A 8 11.40 6.40 -15.35
N GLU A 9 11.19 5.28 -16.03
CA GLU A 9 9.85 4.69 -16.09
C GLU A 9 9.40 4.20 -14.74
N ILE A 10 10.31 3.61 -13.96
CA ILE A 10 9.97 3.13 -12.62
C ILE A 10 9.62 4.30 -11.71
N VAL A 11 10.39 5.38 -11.77
CA VAL A 11 10.09 6.55 -10.96
C VAL A 11 8.72 7.11 -11.31
N LYS A 12 8.41 7.16 -12.59
CA LYS A 12 7.12 7.66 -13.04
C LYS A 12 5.97 6.79 -12.52
N ILE A 13 6.17 5.48 -12.54
CA ILE A 13 5.16 4.56 -12.02
C ILE A 13 4.96 4.78 -10.53
N LYS A 14 6.05 4.89 -9.79
CA LYS A 14 5.94 5.08 -8.34
C LYS A 14 5.27 6.39 -7.99
N GLU A 15 5.58 7.44 -8.72
CA GLU A 15 4.92 8.73 -8.49
C GLU A 15 3.42 8.63 -8.76
N TYR A 16 3.05 7.96 -9.84
CA TYR A 16 1.64 7.80 -10.15
C TYR A 16 0.92 7.02 -9.05
N VAL A 17 1.53 5.94 -8.59
CA VAL A 17 0.93 5.12 -7.55
C VAL A 17 0.77 5.92 -6.25
N GLN A 18 1.77 6.71 -5.89
CA GLN A 18 1.67 7.50 -4.67
C GLN A 18 0.50 8.48 -4.72
N LEU A 19 0.18 8.98 -5.89
CA LEU A 19 -0.91 9.94 -6.04
C LEU A 19 -2.27 9.28 -6.24
N HIS A 20 -2.29 8.04 -6.72
CA HIS A 20 -3.53 7.41 -7.16
C HIS A 20 -3.80 6.03 -6.56
N TYR A 21 -3.09 5.65 -5.49
CA TYR A 21 -3.26 4.30 -4.95
C TYR A 21 -4.68 4.00 -4.50
N MET A 22 -5.45 5.03 -4.19
CA MET A 22 -6.83 4.84 -3.76
C MET A 22 -7.76 4.57 -4.92
N GLU A 23 -7.27 4.65 -6.14
CA GLU A 23 -8.07 4.37 -7.31
C GLU A 23 -7.87 2.94 -7.76
N ASN A 24 -8.70 2.51 -8.70
CA ASN A 24 -8.61 1.16 -9.22
C ASN A 24 -7.46 1.07 -10.21
N ILE A 25 -6.28 0.76 -9.71
CA ILE A 25 -5.06 0.70 -10.52
C ILE A 25 -4.72 -0.74 -10.79
N ASP A 26 -4.40 -1.07 -12.03
CA ASP A 26 -3.88 -2.38 -12.35
C ASP A 26 -2.73 -2.24 -13.34
N LEU A 27 -2.12 -3.37 -13.65
CA LEU A 27 -0.95 -3.38 -14.51
C LEU A 27 -1.26 -2.86 -15.91
N ASN A 28 -2.46 -3.13 -16.40
CA ASN A 28 -2.86 -2.65 -17.73
C ASN A 28 -2.88 -1.13 -17.80
N LEU A 29 -3.46 -0.51 -16.78
CA LEU A 29 -3.50 0.95 -16.74
C LEU A 29 -2.10 1.54 -16.72
N ILE A 30 -1.25 1.00 -15.88
CA ILE A 30 0.11 1.51 -15.76
C ILE A 30 0.89 1.29 -17.05
N SER A 31 0.69 0.14 -17.71
CA SER A 31 1.41 -0.13 -18.93
C SER A 31 1.05 0.87 -20.02
N GLU A 32 -0.19 1.31 -20.04
CA GLU A 32 -0.61 2.34 -20.99
C GLU A 32 0.06 3.67 -20.69
N LEU A 33 0.21 3.99 -19.41
CA LEU A 33 0.81 5.25 -19.02
C LEU A 33 2.27 5.35 -19.42
N VAL A 34 2.99 4.24 -19.37
CA VAL A 34 4.41 4.24 -19.72
C VAL A 34 4.67 3.63 -21.08
N ASN A 35 3.61 3.28 -21.79
CA ASN A 35 3.69 2.85 -23.18
C ASN A 35 4.54 1.60 -23.41
N ILE A 36 4.37 0.62 -22.58
CA ILE A 36 4.97 -0.69 -22.77
C ILE A 36 3.91 -1.74 -22.47
N THR A 37 4.16 -2.99 -22.88
CA THR A 37 3.17 -4.02 -22.66
C THR A 37 3.11 -4.41 -21.20
N PRO A 38 1.97 -4.95 -20.74
CA PRO A 38 1.88 -5.40 -19.35
C PRO A 38 2.94 -6.45 -18.98
N SER A 39 3.25 -7.37 -19.88
CA SER A 39 4.29 -8.36 -19.61
C SER A 39 5.64 -7.73 -19.43
N HIS A 40 5.97 -6.81 -20.31
CA HIS A 40 7.25 -6.12 -20.22
C HIS A 40 7.33 -5.30 -18.94
N LEU A 41 6.23 -4.61 -18.62
CA LEU A 41 6.16 -3.82 -17.41
C LEU A 41 6.35 -4.67 -16.17
N SER A 42 5.68 -5.83 -16.13
CA SER A 42 5.78 -6.72 -14.99
C SER A 42 7.22 -7.15 -14.75
N ASN A 43 7.89 -7.56 -15.83
CA ASN A 43 9.28 -7.99 -15.72
C ASN A 43 10.20 -6.85 -15.35
N LEU A 44 9.98 -5.70 -15.97
CA LEU A 44 10.81 -4.53 -15.70
C LEU A 44 10.68 -4.07 -14.26
N PHE A 45 9.45 -3.99 -13.78
CA PHE A 45 9.21 -3.52 -12.42
C PHE A 45 9.88 -4.44 -11.41
N LYS A 46 9.72 -5.75 -11.59
CA LYS A 46 10.33 -6.69 -10.67
C LYS A 46 11.85 -6.63 -10.74
N LYS A 47 12.40 -6.47 -11.94
CA LYS A 47 13.84 -6.41 -12.10
C LYS A 47 14.42 -5.18 -11.42
N GLU A 48 13.75 -4.03 -11.55
CA GLU A 48 14.29 -2.78 -11.04
C GLU A 48 14.02 -2.57 -9.56
N THR A 49 12.93 -3.12 -9.04
CA THR A 49 12.55 -2.87 -7.65
C THR A 49 12.69 -4.09 -6.75
N GLY A 50 12.79 -5.28 -7.33
CA GLY A 50 12.88 -6.50 -6.54
C GLY A 50 11.54 -7.08 -6.13
N GLU A 51 10.43 -6.43 -6.45
CA GLU A 51 9.11 -6.92 -6.11
C GLU A 51 8.16 -6.68 -7.26
N ASN A 52 7.10 -7.48 -7.34
CA ASN A 52 6.16 -7.25 -8.42
C ASN A 52 5.27 -6.05 -8.11
N PHE A 53 4.58 -5.57 -9.14
CA PHE A 53 3.78 -4.35 -8.99
C PHE A 53 2.66 -4.50 -7.97
N THR A 54 2.01 -5.65 -7.94
CA THR A 54 0.92 -5.89 -7.01
C THR A 54 1.41 -5.80 -5.56
N THR A 55 2.57 -6.39 -5.29
CA THR A 55 3.16 -6.31 -3.96
C THR A 55 3.47 -4.86 -3.58
N TYR A 56 4.01 -4.11 -4.52
CA TYR A 56 4.33 -2.71 -4.28
C TYR A 56 3.06 -1.91 -3.96
N LEU A 57 2.02 -2.09 -4.78
CA LEU A 57 0.77 -1.36 -4.56
C LEU A 57 0.15 -1.73 -3.22
N THR A 58 0.16 -3.02 -2.88
CA THR A 58 -0.38 -3.47 -1.60
C THR A 58 0.37 -2.82 -0.45
N ARG A 59 1.69 -2.75 -0.55
CA ARG A 59 2.49 -2.13 0.51
C ARG A 59 2.14 -0.67 0.71
N ILE A 60 1.96 0.07 -0.38
CA ILE A 60 1.58 1.47 -0.29
C ILE A 60 0.22 1.61 0.40
N ARG A 61 -0.74 0.79 -0.02
CA ARG A 61 -2.08 0.83 0.56
C ARG A 61 -2.08 0.44 2.03
N MET A 62 -1.29 -0.59 2.38
CA MET A 62 -1.25 -1.04 3.77
C MET A 62 -0.55 -0.03 4.67
N ASN A 63 0.49 0.62 4.16
CA ASN A 63 1.15 1.67 4.94
C ASN A 63 0.18 2.79 5.27
N GLU A 64 -0.61 3.19 4.30
CA GLU A 64 -1.59 4.25 4.55
C GLU A 64 -2.70 3.78 5.48
N ALA A 65 -3.15 2.52 5.30
CA ALA A 65 -4.16 1.96 6.18
C ALA A 65 -3.67 1.95 7.63
N HIS A 66 -2.44 1.55 7.81
CA HIS A 66 -1.83 1.52 9.14
C HIS A 66 -1.88 2.91 9.78
N ARG A 67 -1.47 3.91 9.02
CA ARG A 67 -1.48 5.28 9.51
C ARG A 67 -2.88 5.75 9.89
N LEU A 68 -3.86 5.46 9.03
CA LEU A 68 -5.23 5.87 9.28
C LEU A 68 -5.85 5.16 10.47
N LEU A 69 -5.54 3.87 10.64
CA LEU A 69 -6.11 3.10 11.73
C LEU A 69 -5.57 3.50 13.09
N LEU A 70 -4.45 4.21 13.13
CA LEU A 70 -3.92 4.72 14.39
C LEU A 70 -4.72 5.89 14.90
N GLN A 71 -5.54 6.50 14.06
CA GLN A 71 -6.38 7.62 14.45
C GLN A 71 -7.65 7.07 15.10
N PRO A 72 -7.98 7.53 16.30
CA PRO A 72 -9.08 6.89 17.05
C PRO A 72 -10.46 7.02 16.43
N ASP A 73 -10.70 8.09 15.70
CA ASP A 73 -12.03 8.33 15.15
C ASP A 73 -12.26 7.70 13.79
N THR A 74 -11.27 7.02 13.24
CA THR A 74 -11.39 6.48 11.91
C THR A 74 -12.18 5.19 11.90
N LEU A 75 -13.12 5.09 10.98
CA LEU A 75 -13.92 3.88 10.83
C LEU A 75 -13.29 2.95 9.81
N ILE A 76 -13.42 1.65 10.04
CA ILE A 76 -12.77 0.66 9.18
C ILE A 76 -13.19 0.82 7.72
N TYR A 77 -14.49 1.05 7.46
CA TYR A 77 -14.93 1.16 6.07
C TYR A 77 -14.37 2.42 5.40
N GLU A 78 -14.11 3.45 6.19
CA GLU A 78 -13.51 4.66 5.64
C GLU A 78 -12.06 4.38 5.21
N VAL A 79 -11.35 3.61 6.03
CA VAL A 79 -9.98 3.24 5.69
C VAL A 79 -9.96 2.41 4.42
N ALA A 80 -10.89 1.46 4.31
CA ALA A 80 -10.97 0.64 3.11
C ALA A 80 -11.15 1.51 1.87
N GLU A 81 -12.06 2.45 1.95
CA GLU A 81 -12.34 3.33 0.82
C GLU A 81 -11.14 4.20 0.47
N LYS A 82 -10.53 4.79 1.48
CA LYS A 82 -9.41 5.71 1.25
C LYS A 82 -8.15 5.01 0.76
N THR A 83 -8.07 3.70 0.96
CA THR A 83 -6.89 2.96 0.51
C THR A 83 -7.14 2.18 -0.77
N GLY A 84 -8.31 2.35 -1.38
CA GLY A 84 -8.53 1.79 -2.70
C GLY A 84 -9.19 0.43 -2.74
N TYR A 85 -9.76 -0.02 -1.64
CA TYR A 85 -10.44 -1.31 -1.62
C TYR A 85 -11.93 -1.12 -1.86
N ALA A 86 -12.53 -2.09 -2.54
CA ALA A 86 -13.92 -1.99 -2.92
C ALA A 86 -14.85 -1.97 -1.71
N ASN A 87 -14.48 -2.71 -0.67
CA ASN A 87 -15.30 -2.74 0.53
C ASN A 87 -14.46 -3.22 1.71
N SER A 88 -15.08 -3.17 2.89
CA SER A 88 -14.37 -3.55 4.13
C SER A 88 -13.93 -5.01 4.14
N SER A 89 -14.70 -5.86 3.49
CA SER A 89 -14.40 -7.28 3.48
C SER A 89 -13.10 -7.56 2.76
N TYR A 90 -12.94 -6.99 1.57
CA TYR A 90 -11.69 -7.16 0.82
C TYR A 90 -10.53 -6.51 1.56
N PHE A 91 -10.79 -5.33 2.11
CA PHE A 91 -9.75 -4.64 2.87
C PHE A 91 -9.31 -5.48 4.06
N GLY A 92 -10.28 -6.03 4.79
CA GLY A 92 -9.98 -6.83 5.97
C GLY A 92 -9.11 -8.02 5.65
N LYS A 93 -9.43 -8.69 4.54
CA LYS A 93 -8.64 -9.86 4.13
C LYS A 93 -7.22 -9.47 3.77
N ALA A 94 -7.06 -8.37 3.05
CA ALA A 94 -5.74 -7.91 2.65
C ALA A 94 -4.92 -7.48 3.87
N PHE A 95 -5.57 -6.77 4.78
CA PHE A 95 -4.89 -6.29 5.97
C PHE A 95 -4.43 -7.45 6.84
N ARG A 96 -5.31 -8.43 7.03
CA ARG A 96 -4.97 -9.60 7.84
C ARG A 96 -3.83 -10.40 7.21
N LYS A 97 -3.85 -10.53 5.89
CA LYS A 97 -2.78 -11.23 5.22
C LYS A 97 -1.45 -10.50 5.36
N TYR A 98 -1.49 -9.21 5.34
CA TYR A 98 -0.27 -8.41 5.38
C TYR A 98 0.28 -8.27 6.81
N TYR A 99 -0.58 -8.03 7.78
CA TYR A 99 -0.15 -7.75 9.15
C TYR A 99 -0.40 -8.89 10.14
N GLY A 100 -1.13 -9.91 9.76
CA GLY A 100 -1.39 -11.04 10.64
C GLY A 100 -2.56 -10.83 11.58
N MET A 101 -3.25 -9.72 11.51
CA MET A 101 -4.43 -9.47 12.33
C MET A 101 -5.42 -8.63 11.55
N SER A 102 -6.68 -8.67 11.95
CA SER A 102 -7.70 -7.89 11.26
C SER A 102 -7.56 -6.40 11.61
N PRO A 103 -8.14 -5.53 10.77
CA PRO A 103 -8.14 -4.10 11.11
C PRO A 103 -8.80 -3.82 12.44
N GLU A 104 -9.86 -4.54 12.76
CA GLU A 104 -10.56 -4.38 14.03
C GLU A 104 -9.65 -4.73 15.20
N GLU A 105 -8.95 -5.84 15.07
CA GLU A 105 -8.03 -6.26 16.12
C GLU A 105 -6.90 -5.25 16.29
N PHE A 106 -6.42 -4.73 15.17
CA PHE A 106 -5.37 -3.74 15.20
C PHE A 106 -5.82 -2.48 15.94
N LYS A 107 -7.04 -2.02 15.64
CA LYS A 107 -7.57 -0.83 16.30
C LYS A 107 -7.74 -1.05 17.79
N VAL A 108 -8.27 -2.20 18.16
CA VAL A 108 -8.47 -2.49 19.58
C VAL A 108 -7.16 -2.48 20.33
N GLN A 109 -6.13 -3.10 19.76
CA GLN A 109 -4.83 -3.12 20.40
C GLN A 109 -4.26 -1.73 20.59
N ASN A 110 -4.46 -0.87 19.61
CA ASN A 110 -3.93 0.48 19.71
C ASN A 110 -4.73 1.37 20.62
N LEU A 111 -6.03 1.15 20.71
CA LEU A 111 -6.84 1.92 21.64
C LEU A 111 -6.54 1.55 23.07
N ASN A 112 -6.13 0.31 23.29
CA ASN A 112 -5.84 -0.14 24.64
C ASN A 112 -4.44 0.21 25.10
N ARG A 113 -3.62 0.77 24.21
CA ARG A 113 -2.29 1.13 24.60
C ARG A 113 -2.29 2.41 25.37
N PRO A 114 -1.51 2.49 26.43
CA PRO A 114 -1.35 3.78 27.13
C PRO A 114 -0.75 4.80 26.20
N SER A 115 -1.18 6.02 26.32
CA SER A 115 -0.73 7.05 25.40
C SER A 115 0.76 7.31 25.49
N GLU A 116 1.34 7.10 26.62
CA GLU A 116 2.76 7.38 26.74
C GLU A 116 3.59 6.40 25.96
N ASN A 117 3.02 5.27 25.56
CA ASN A 117 3.77 4.35 24.76
C ASN A 117 3.99 4.84 23.36
N SER A 118 3.29 5.84 22.97
CA SER A 118 3.45 6.30 21.62
C SER A 118 4.82 6.90 21.37
N ASP A 119 5.49 7.30 22.43
CA ASP A 119 6.78 7.87 22.17
C ASP A 119 7.84 6.85 22.05
N MET A 120 7.52 5.65 22.33
CA MET A 120 8.53 4.77 22.14
C MET A 120 8.48 4.18 21.00
N SER A 121 8.18 4.19 20.58
CA SER A 121 8.20 3.72 19.68
C SER A 121 8.04 2.63 19.39
N PRO A 122 7.75 2.17 19.50
CA PRO A 122 7.71 1.03 19.23
C PRO A 122 7.64 0.73 17.92
N TYR A 123 7.92 0.98 17.35
CA TYR A 123 8.00 0.72 16.31
C TYR A 123 8.77 -0.05 16.14
N LYS A 124 9.11 -0.15 16.79
CA LYS A 124 9.80 -0.91 16.84
C LYS A 124 9.41 -2.04 17.01
N THR A 125 9.01 -2.42 17.18
CA THR A 125 8.60 -3.35 17.42
C THR A 125 7.98 -4.02 16.76
N ASN A 126 7.99 -4.05 16.61
CA ASN A 126 7.77 -4.55 16.18
C ASN A 126 7.42 -5.23 15.76
N SER A 127 7.31 -5.40 15.76
CA SER A 127 7.21 -5.87 15.42
C SER A 127 6.85 -6.58 15.22
N GLN A 128 6.68 -6.74 15.41
CA GLN A 128 6.61 -7.25 15.26
C GLN A 128 6.45 -7.60 14.96
#